data_1fd7d4942b930ba99358de960b4ad789
#
_entry.id   1fd7d4942b930ba99358de960b4ad789
#
_cell.length_a   1.000
_cell.length_b   1.000
_cell.length_c   1.000
_cell.angle_alpha   90.00
_cell.angle_beta   90.00
_cell.angle_gamma   90.00
#
_symmetry.space_group_name_H-M   'P 1'
#
loop_
_entity.id
_entity.type
_entity.pdbx_description
1 polymer ?
#
loop_
_entity_poly.entity_id
_entity_poly.type
_entity_poly.pdbx_seq_one_letter_code
_entity_poly.pdbx_strand_id
1 'polypeptide(L)'
;EVHKTDFNAIETDDPSLLFRFFDGFFLYAFILSWAKDDLLDWFQPKTRDTSKRDFNWLDTMWRRTLISSNSERMIGKLFSISVNIPAFLERFPDAKLLYMIREPLNVIPSGLSLVTGVLDGVFGFWNLPVEKRQFYIDRLYNALIELQLRFHDDWINDRIDKNKVMIVKYDKMMLNFEG
;
A
#
# COMPACT_ATOMS: atom_id res chain seq x y z
N GLU A 1 3.69 16.50 10.61
CA GLU A 1 2.61 15.47 10.60
C GLU A 1 2.20 15.27 9.16
N VAL A 2 2.55 14.11 8.61
CA VAL A 2 2.31 13.82 7.19
C VAL A 2 0.91 13.18 6.98
N HIS A 3 0.34 12.57 8.01
CA HIS A 3 -0.99 11.94 7.97
C HIS A 3 -1.75 12.23 9.27
N LYS A 4 -2.92 12.85 9.14
CA LYS A 4 -3.86 12.99 10.25
C LYS A 4 -4.88 11.86 10.16
N THR A 5 -4.87 10.97 11.13
CA THR A 5 -5.89 9.94 11.28
C THR A 5 -6.75 10.28 12.50
N ASP A 6 -7.94 10.79 12.28
CA ASP A 6 -8.98 10.91 13.30
C ASP A 6 -10.33 10.47 12.73
N PHE A 7 -11.34 10.33 13.58
CA PHE A 7 -12.68 9.89 13.15
C PHE A 7 -13.37 10.84 12.16
N ASN A 8 -12.92 12.07 12.05
CA ASN A 8 -13.45 13.09 11.15
C ASN A 8 -12.50 13.36 9.98
N ALA A 9 -11.39 12.63 9.86
CA ALA A 9 -10.47 12.80 8.75
C ALA A 9 -11.13 12.38 7.44
N ILE A 10 -11.08 13.28 6.45
CA ILE A 10 -11.60 13.02 5.10
C ILE A 10 -10.67 12.01 4.38
N GLU A 11 -9.40 11.99 4.74
CA GLU A 11 -8.40 11.09 4.19
C GLU A 11 -8.33 9.80 5.00
N THR A 12 -8.77 8.71 4.42
CA THR A 12 -8.61 7.37 5.00
C THR A 12 -7.81 6.52 4.02
N ASP A 13 -6.61 6.12 4.43
CA ASP A 13 -5.84 5.15 3.69
C ASP A 13 -6.50 3.76 3.78
N ASP A 14 -6.52 3.01 2.69
CA ASP A 14 -7.06 1.66 2.63
C ASP A 14 -6.45 0.69 3.67
N PRO A 15 -5.16 0.80 4.08
CA PRO A 15 -4.61 -0.03 5.14
C PRO A 15 -5.41 0.01 6.44
N SER A 16 -5.93 1.18 6.80
CA SER A 16 -6.74 1.34 8.02
C SER A 16 -8.03 0.53 7.98
N LEU A 17 -8.66 0.40 6.81
CA LEU A 17 -9.85 -0.43 6.62
C LEU A 17 -9.54 -1.92 6.72
N LEU A 18 -8.31 -2.32 6.38
CA LEU A 18 -7.86 -3.71 6.42
C LEU A 18 -7.30 -4.15 7.78
N PHE A 19 -7.12 -3.24 8.73
CA PHE A 19 -6.70 -3.58 10.10
C PHE A 19 -7.62 -4.56 10.81
N ARG A 20 -8.88 -4.64 10.37
CA ARG A 20 -9.81 -5.67 10.83
C ARG A 20 -9.24 -7.08 10.75
N PHE A 21 -8.43 -7.34 9.76
CA PHE A 21 -7.89 -8.66 9.48
C PHE A 21 -6.48 -8.81 10.01
N PHE A 22 -6.02 -8.37 11.06
CA PHE A 22 -4.69 -8.47 11.66
C PHE A 22 -3.57 -9.13 10.84
N ASP A 23 -3.92 -9.87 9.80
CA ASP A 23 -3.06 -10.52 8.83
C ASP A 23 -2.92 -9.72 7.53
N GLY A 24 -3.41 -8.49 7.50
CA GLY A 24 -3.30 -7.60 6.35
C GLY A 24 -1.85 -7.17 6.11
N PHE A 25 -1.57 -6.95 4.83
CA PHE A 25 -0.28 -6.55 4.33
C PHE A 25 0.40 -5.45 5.15
N PHE A 26 -0.29 -4.33 5.40
CA PHE A 26 0.33 -3.19 6.08
C PHE A 26 0.57 -3.45 7.57
N LEU A 27 -0.43 -3.98 8.26
CA LEU A 27 -0.32 -4.19 9.70
C LEU A 27 0.68 -5.28 10.04
N TYR A 28 0.53 -6.44 9.42
CA TYR A 28 1.40 -7.57 9.72
C TYR A 28 2.80 -7.36 9.16
N ALA A 29 2.88 -7.03 7.89
CA ALA A 29 4.16 -6.94 7.21
C ALA A 29 5.06 -5.80 7.74
N PHE A 30 4.48 -4.64 8.02
CA PHE A 30 5.28 -3.48 8.43
C PHE A 30 5.32 -3.25 9.93
N ILE A 31 4.29 -3.62 10.67
CA ILE A 31 4.20 -3.29 12.10
C ILE A 31 4.45 -4.49 13.00
N LEU A 32 3.85 -5.64 12.69
CA LEU A 32 3.89 -6.82 13.55
C LEU A 32 4.97 -7.84 13.17
N SER A 33 5.68 -7.64 12.07
CA SER A 33 6.59 -8.63 11.50
C SER A 33 7.94 -8.76 12.22
N TRP A 34 7.92 -8.79 13.54
CA TRP A 34 9.07 -9.22 14.33
C TRP A 34 9.31 -10.73 14.24
N ALA A 35 8.37 -11.45 13.59
CA ALA A 35 8.46 -12.87 13.34
C ALA A 35 9.58 -13.17 12.31
N LYS A 36 10.09 -14.40 12.39
CA LYS A 36 11.12 -14.90 11.47
C LYS A 36 10.57 -15.20 10.08
N ASP A 37 9.26 -15.08 9.88
CA ASP A 37 8.59 -15.40 8.63
C ASP A 37 9.00 -14.44 7.51
N ASP A 38 9.09 -14.98 6.32
CA ASP A 38 9.48 -14.17 5.17
C ASP A 38 8.37 -13.18 4.82
N LEU A 39 8.70 -11.91 4.94
CA LEU A 39 7.80 -10.82 4.59
C LEU A 39 7.36 -10.87 3.13
N LEU A 40 8.22 -11.38 2.25
CA LEU A 40 7.95 -11.46 0.82
C LEU A 40 6.79 -12.39 0.50
N ASP A 41 6.55 -13.42 1.30
CA ASP A 41 5.40 -14.32 1.12
C ASP A 41 4.06 -13.59 1.21
N TRP A 42 4.00 -12.50 1.98
CA TRP A 42 2.80 -11.68 2.13
C TRP A 42 2.49 -10.85 0.88
N PHE A 43 3.49 -10.66 0.02
CA PHE A 43 3.36 -9.92 -1.23
C PHE A 43 3.25 -10.81 -2.46
N GLN A 44 3.31 -12.13 -2.27
CA GLN A 44 3.26 -13.07 -3.38
C GLN A 44 1.85 -13.67 -3.51
N PRO A 45 1.00 -13.19 -4.45
CA PRO A 45 -0.35 -13.75 -4.65
C PRO A 45 -0.35 -15.25 -4.95
N LYS A 46 0.78 -15.78 -5.44
CA LYS A 46 0.94 -17.21 -5.72
C LYS A 46 1.03 -18.06 -4.44
N THR A 47 1.59 -17.49 -3.38
CA THR A 47 1.74 -18.17 -2.08
C THR A 47 0.60 -17.82 -1.13
N ARG A 48 0.17 -16.55 -1.15
CA ARG A 48 -0.89 -16.06 -0.28
C ARG A 48 -1.71 -14.98 -1.00
N ASP A 49 -2.91 -15.32 -1.39
CA ASP A 49 -3.85 -14.37 -1.99
C ASP A 49 -5.04 -14.09 -1.05
N THR A 50 -5.06 -12.91 -0.48
CA THR A 50 -6.17 -12.41 0.35
C THR A 50 -7.09 -11.46 -0.42
N SER A 51 -6.83 -11.23 -1.71
CA SER A 51 -7.50 -10.20 -2.54
C SER A 51 -9.02 -10.32 -2.50
N LYS A 52 -9.57 -11.53 -2.63
CA LYS A 52 -11.02 -11.73 -2.61
C LYS A 52 -11.66 -11.27 -1.31
N ARG A 53 -11.06 -11.61 -0.17
CA ARG A 53 -11.53 -11.19 1.15
C ARG A 53 -11.43 -9.68 1.32
N ASP A 54 -10.26 -9.16 1.03
CA ASP A 54 -9.91 -7.77 1.28
C ASP A 54 -10.72 -6.83 0.39
N PHE A 55 -10.85 -7.15 -0.90
CA PHE A 55 -11.61 -6.33 -1.84
C PHE A 55 -13.13 -6.42 -1.60
N ASN A 56 -13.67 -7.54 -1.16
CA ASN A 56 -15.07 -7.62 -0.74
C ASN A 56 -15.33 -6.75 0.50
N TRP A 57 -14.38 -6.68 1.41
CA TRP A 57 -14.49 -5.81 2.58
C TRP A 57 -14.40 -4.33 2.19
N LEU A 58 -13.45 -3.96 1.36
CA LEU A 58 -13.33 -2.60 0.83
C LEU A 58 -14.62 -2.17 0.11
N ASP A 59 -15.17 -2.99 -0.78
CA ASP A 59 -16.43 -2.75 -1.47
C ASP A 59 -17.57 -2.50 -0.46
N THR A 60 -17.66 -3.33 0.58
CA THR A 60 -18.67 -3.16 1.61
C THR A 60 -18.53 -1.82 2.35
N MET A 61 -17.32 -1.44 2.72
CA MET A 61 -17.07 -0.18 3.43
C MET A 61 -17.32 1.03 2.52
N TRP A 62 -16.87 0.97 1.28
CA TRP A 62 -17.08 2.05 0.32
C TRP A 62 -18.56 2.27 0.00
N ARG A 63 -19.35 1.21 -0.18
CA ARG A 63 -20.81 1.33 -0.37
C ARG A 63 -21.47 2.00 0.82
N ARG A 64 -21.08 1.66 2.04
CA ARG A 64 -21.60 2.34 3.26
C ARG A 64 -21.25 3.82 3.27
N THR A 65 -20.01 4.16 2.91
CA THR A 65 -19.56 5.55 2.81
C THR A 65 -20.36 6.32 1.74
N LEU A 66 -20.55 5.74 0.56
CA LEU A 66 -21.32 6.35 -0.52
C LEU A 66 -22.77 6.61 -0.11
N ILE A 67 -23.42 5.63 0.53
CA ILE A 67 -24.80 5.80 1.04
C ILE A 67 -24.86 6.89 2.10
N SER A 68 -23.94 6.88 3.06
CA SER A 68 -23.89 7.85 4.16
C SER A 68 -23.63 9.28 3.66
N SER A 69 -22.80 9.44 2.66
CA SER A 69 -22.45 10.75 2.08
C SER A 69 -23.35 11.19 0.93
N ASN A 70 -24.33 10.37 0.55
CA ASN A 70 -25.18 10.58 -0.62
C ASN A 70 -24.36 10.84 -1.89
N SER A 71 -23.30 10.08 -2.08
CA SER A 71 -22.35 10.22 -3.19
C SER A 71 -22.44 9.02 -4.13
N GLU A 72 -22.15 9.24 -5.41
CA GLU A 72 -22.21 8.21 -6.44
C GLU A 72 -20.82 7.61 -6.78
N ARG A 73 -19.76 8.29 -6.40
CA ARG A 73 -18.38 7.92 -6.76
C ARG A 73 -17.47 7.94 -5.56
N MET A 74 -16.50 7.02 -5.56
CA MET A 74 -15.44 6.93 -4.57
C MET A 74 -14.11 7.34 -5.21
N ILE A 75 -13.38 8.21 -4.53
CA ILE A 75 -11.97 8.47 -4.80
C ILE A 75 -11.21 8.04 -3.56
N GLY A 76 -10.25 7.17 -3.74
CA GLY A 76 -9.48 6.62 -2.62
C GLY A 76 -7.98 6.66 -2.88
N LYS A 77 -7.21 6.84 -1.82
CA LYS A 77 -5.78 6.62 -1.80
C LYS A 77 -5.55 5.17 -1.37
N LEU A 78 -5.10 4.35 -2.31
CA LEU A 78 -5.10 2.90 -2.18
C LEU A 78 -3.66 2.36 -2.24
N PHE A 79 -3.09 2.07 -1.08
CA PHE A 79 -1.76 1.50 -0.98
C PHE A 79 -1.77 -0.03 -1.08
N SER A 80 -2.71 -0.68 -0.38
CA SER A 80 -2.74 -2.14 -0.27
C SER A 80 -3.09 -2.85 -1.58
N ILE A 81 -3.76 -2.19 -2.52
CA ILE A 81 -4.08 -2.79 -3.83
C ILE A 81 -2.83 -3.01 -4.69
N SER A 82 -1.73 -2.31 -4.40
CA SER A 82 -0.47 -2.46 -5.15
C SER A 82 0.09 -3.88 -5.09
N VAL A 83 -0.32 -4.66 -4.12
CA VAL A 83 0.05 -6.07 -3.99
C VAL A 83 -0.56 -6.93 -5.10
N ASN A 84 -1.79 -6.62 -5.55
CA ASN A 84 -2.48 -7.40 -6.59
C ASN A 84 -3.43 -6.51 -7.40
N ILE A 85 -2.88 -5.62 -8.22
CA ILE A 85 -3.65 -4.73 -9.09
C ILE A 85 -4.51 -5.50 -10.11
N PRO A 86 -4.05 -6.60 -10.73
CA PRO A 86 -4.89 -7.38 -11.62
C PRO A 86 -6.20 -7.84 -10.96
N ALA A 87 -6.12 -8.45 -9.77
CA ALA A 87 -7.31 -8.88 -9.04
C ALA A 87 -8.22 -7.70 -8.61
N PHE A 88 -7.62 -6.54 -8.32
CA PHE A 88 -8.40 -5.33 -8.04
C PHE A 88 -9.21 -4.87 -9.25
N LEU A 89 -8.60 -4.79 -10.43
CA LEU A 89 -9.27 -4.38 -11.67
C LEU A 89 -10.28 -5.42 -12.16
N GLU A 90 -10.09 -6.68 -11.85
CA GLU A 90 -11.09 -7.74 -12.08
C GLU A 90 -12.32 -7.54 -11.19
N ARG A 91 -12.10 -7.24 -9.90
CA ARG A 91 -13.18 -7.02 -8.92
C ARG A 91 -13.94 -5.71 -9.15
N PHE A 92 -13.26 -4.67 -9.63
CA PHE A 92 -13.79 -3.35 -9.89
C PHE A 92 -13.54 -2.95 -11.36
N PRO A 93 -14.33 -3.49 -12.32
CA PRO A 93 -14.04 -3.32 -13.74
C PRO A 93 -14.15 -1.88 -14.22
N ASP A 94 -14.91 -1.03 -13.53
CA ASP A 94 -15.07 0.39 -13.85
C ASP A 94 -14.02 1.30 -13.19
N ALA A 95 -13.16 0.74 -12.36
CA ALA A 95 -12.13 1.52 -11.67
C ALA A 95 -11.10 2.09 -12.66
N LYS A 96 -10.67 3.32 -12.38
CA LYS A 96 -9.54 3.97 -13.03
C LYS A 96 -8.47 4.24 -11.98
N LEU A 97 -7.23 3.92 -12.29
CA LEU A 97 -6.12 4.08 -11.36
C LEU A 97 -5.17 5.17 -11.84
N LEU A 98 -4.77 6.03 -10.93
CA LEU A 98 -3.58 6.87 -11.08
C LEU A 98 -2.45 6.16 -10.30
N TYR A 99 -1.51 5.60 -11.04
CA TYR A 99 -0.35 4.94 -10.44
C TYR A 99 0.82 5.91 -10.40
N MET A 100 1.13 6.37 -9.20
CA MET A 100 2.18 7.37 -9.00
C MET A 100 3.53 6.68 -8.88
N ILE A 101 4.45 6.99 -9.80
CA ILE A 101 5.84 6.52 -9.74
C ILE A 101 6.77 7.68 -9.35
N ARG A 102 7.78 7.33 -8.58
CA ARG A 102 8.86 8.22 -8.18
C ARG A 102 10.18 7.49 -8.27
N GLU A 103 11.27 8.25 -8.34
CA GLU A 103 12.61 7.68 -8.38
C GLU A 103 12.84 6.73 -7.19
N PRO A 104 13.26 5.46 -7.42
CA PRO A 104 13.45 4.48 -6.34
C PRO A 104 14.40 4.95 -5.23
N LEU A 105 15.44 5.72 -5.59
CA LEU A 105 16.37 6.30 -4.63
C LEU A 105 15.71 7.30 -3.66
N ASN A 106 14.53 7.80 -3.98
CA ASN A 106 13.75 8.66 -3.10
C ASN A 106 12.65 7.88 -2.35
N VAL A 107 12.00 6.93 -3.05
CA VAL A 107 10.87 6.18 -2.48
C VAL A 107 11.33 5.23 -1.38
N ILE A 108 12.38 4.47 -1.63
CA ILE A 108 12.82 3.43 -0.70
C ILE A 108 13.31 4.02 0.63
N PRO A 109 14.22 5.02 0.65
CA PRO A 109 14.61 5.65 1.91
C PRO A 109 13.43 6.32 2.64
N SER A 110 12.50 6.91 1.90
CA SER A 110 11.29 7.51 2.48
C SER A 110 10.41 6.47 3.15
N GLY A 111 10.19 5.32 2.50
CA GLY A 111 9.42 4.21 3.06
C GLY A 111 10.09 3.62 4.31
N LEU A 112 11.41 3.42 4.26
CA LEU A 112 12.19 2.97 5.42
C LEU A 112 12.06 3.95 6.60
N SER A 113 12.22 5.24 6.34
CA SER A 113 12.11 6.28 7.36
C SER A 113 10.72 6.37 7.98
N LEU A 114 9.67 6.29 7.13
CA LEU A 114 8.28 6.32 7.59
C LEU A 114 7.99 5.16 8.55
N VAL A 115 8.29 3.94 8.13
CA VAL A 115 7.96 2.73 8.91
C VAL A 115 8.80 2.64 10.17
N THR A 116 10.11 2.88 10.09
CA THR A 116 10.97 2.87 11.29
C THR A 116 10.62 3.97 12.27
N GLY A 117 10.15 5.14 11.77
CA GLY A 117 9.66 6.23 12.63
C GLY A 117 8.39 5.84 13.39
N VAL A 118 7.44 5.16 12.75
CA VAL A 118 6.24 4.63 13.43
C VAL A 118 6.64 3.59 14.47
N LEU A 119 7.53 2.67 14.13
CA LEU A 119 7.99 1.62 15.05
C LEU A 119 8.76 2.19 16.24
N ASP A 120 9.52 3.25 16.03
CA ASP A 120 10.23 3.93 17.12
C ASP A 120 9.26 4.60 18.09
N GLY A 121 8.26 5.33 17.54
CA GLY A 121 7.25 5.98 18.37
C GLY A 121 6.39 5.02 19.19
N VAL A 122 6.14 3.81 18.71
CA VAL A 122 5.29 2.81 19.40
C VAL A 122 6.10 1.84 20.24
N PHE A 123 7.26 1.39 19.76
CA PHE A 123 8.01 0.27 20.32
C PHE A 123 9.46 0.62 20.71
N GLY A 124 9.90 1.86 20.49
CA GLY A 124 11.29 2.24 20.74
C GLY A 124 12.27 1.50 19.83
N PHE A 125 12.01 1.47 18.54
CA PHE A 125 12.77 0.70 17.53
C PHE A 125 14.29 0.89 17.64
N TRP A 126 14.74 2.11 17.85
CA TRP A 126 16.16 2.42 17.91
C TRP A 126 16.86 1.94 19.20
N ASN A 127 16.08 1.54 20.21
CA ASN A 127 16.61 0.94 21.45
C ASN A 127 16.80 -0.58 21.32
N LEU A 128 16.37 -1.20 20.22
CA LEU A 128 16.55 -2.62 19.99
C LEU A 128 18.00 -2.97 19.65
N PRO A 129 18.44 -4.22 19.90
CA PRO A 129 19.75 -4.72 19.45
C PRO A 129 19.96 -4.49 17.95
N VAL A 130 21.20 -4.16 17.57
CA VAL A 130 21.57 -3.79 16.19
C VAL A 130 21.16 -4.89 15.21
N GLU A 131 21.35 -6.16 15.56
CA GLU A 131 21.05 -7.31 14.73
C GLU A 131 19.54 -7.39 14.40
N LYS A 132 18.69 -7.08 15.38
CA LYS A 132 17.23 -7.06 15.17
C LYS A 132 16.82 -5.90 14.25
N ARG A 133 17.40 -4.73 14.47
CA ARG A 133 17.12 -3.55 13.61
C ARG A 133 17.56 -3.80 12.19
N GLN A 134 18.76 -4.32 12.00
CA GLN A 134 19.30 -4.60 10.67
C GLN A 134 18.44 -5.64 9.95
N PHE A 135 18.12 -6.75 10.59
CA PHE A 135 17.24 -7.77 10.03
C PHE A 135 15.90 -7.20 9.57
N TYR A 136 15.29 -6.34 10.38
CA TYR A 136 14.02 -5.69 10.03
C TYR A 136 14.18 -4.73 8.84
N ILE A 137 15.21 -3.90 8.86
CA ILE A 137 15.50 -2.94 7.77
C ILE A 137 15.73 -3.66 6.46
N ASP A 138 16.51 -4.74 6.46
CA ASP A 138 16.80 -5.52 5.25
C ASP A 138 15.52 -6.16 4.67
N ARG A 139 14.65 -6.68 5.52
CA ARG A 139 13.35 -7.22 5.09
C ARG A 139 12.46 -6.13 4.48
N LEU A 140 12.33 -5.01 5.16
CA LEU A 140 11.52 -3.89 4.67
C LEU A 140 12.06 -3.34 3.36
N TYR A 141 13.37 -3.20 3.24
CA TYR A 141 14.03 -2.78 2.02
C TYR A 141 13.68 -3.70 0.84
N ASN A 142 13.82 -5.01 1.03
CA ASN A 142 13.50 -6.00 0.00
C ASN A 142 12.00 -5.98 -0.36
N ALA A 143 11.11 -5.82 0.62
CA ALA A 143 9.69 -5.73 0.39
C ALA A 143 9.31 -4.49 -0.45
N LEU A 144 9.92 -3.33 -0.18
CA LEU A 144 9.69 -2.12 -0.96
C LEU A 144 10.16 -2.24 -2.40
N ILE A 145 11.29 -2.93 -2.62
CA ILE A 145 11.76 -3.26 -3.97
C ILE A 145 10.77 -4.19 -4.68
N GLU A 146 10.36 -5.27 -4.01
CA GLU A 146 9.45 -6.26 -4.58
C GLU A 146 8.12 -5.65 -5.04
N LEU A 147 7.57 -4.72 -4.27
CA LEU A 147 6.35 -4.00 -4.66
C LEU A 147 6.49 -3.24 -5.98
N GLN A 148 7.63 -2.58 -6.18
CA GLN A 148 7.89 -1.84 -7.42
C GLN A 148 8.11 -2.80 -8.60
N LEU A 149 8.88 -3.86 -8.38
CA LEU A 149 9.14 -4.87 -9.40
C LEU A 149 7.86 -5.59 -9.81
N ARG A 150 6.94 -5.83 -8.88
CA ARG A 150 5.64 -6.45 -9.17
C ARG A 150 4.80 -5.61 -10.11
N PHE A 151 4.65 -4.32 -9.84
CA PHE A 151 3.91 -3.45 -10.75
C PHE A 151 4.54 -3.45 -12.14
N HIS A 152 5.87 -3.34 -12.21
CA HIS A 152 6.59 -3.38 -13.47
C HIS A 152 6.36 -4.69 -14.22
N ASP A 153 6.45 -5.83 -13.53
CA ASP A 153 6.24 -7.15 -14.12
C ASP A 153 4.79 -7.35 -14.60
N ASP A 154 3.80 -6.90 -13.83
CA ASP A 154 2.39 -6.93 -14.24
C ASP A 154 2.14 -6.03 -15.46
N TRP A 155 2.82 -4.89 -15.53
CA TRP A 155 2.69 -3.95 -16.63
C TRP A 155 3.31 -4.45 -17.93
N ILE A 156 4.54 -4.96 -17.90
CA ILE A 156 5.23 -5.44 -19.11
C ILE A 156 4.66 -6.74 -19.66
N ASN A 157 4.05 -7.57 -18.81
CA ASN A 157 3.41 -8.83 -19.21
C ASN A 157 1.90 -8.68 -19.49
N ASP A 158 1.40 -7.46 -19.67
CA ASP A 158 0.00 -7.14 -20.01
C ASP A 158 -1.03 -7.76 -19.03
N ARG A 159 -0.65 -7.94 -17.77
CA ARG A 159 -1.57 -8.40 -16.72
C ARG A 159 -2.47 -7.27 -16.18
N ILE A 160 -2.14 -6.04 -16.51
CA ILE A 160 -2.90 -4.83 -16.17
C ILE A 160 -3.48 -4.22 -17.44
N ASP A 161 -4.78 -3.94 -17.45
CA ASP A 161 -5.41 -3.19 -18.53
C ASP A 161 -4.89 -1.74 -18.54
N LYS A 162 -4.03 -1.44 -19.51
CA LYS A 162 -3.37 -0.13 -19.64
C LYS A 162 -4.35 1.02 -19.91
N ASN A 163 -5.57 0.73 -20.38
CA ASN A 163 -6.61 1.75 -20.55
C ASN A 163 -7.25 2.19 -19.21
N LYS A 164 -7.02 1.43 -18.16
CA LYS A 164 -7.54 1.70 -16.81
C LYS A 164 -6.52 2.33 -15.89
N VAL A 165 -5.24 2.36 -16.27
CA VAL A 165 -4.16 2.83 -15.42
C VAL A 165 -3.38 3.95 -16.10
N MET A 166 -3.39 5.12 -15.48
CA MET A 166 -2.54 6.24 -15.86
C MET A 166 -1.31 6.27 -14.97
N ILE A 167 -0.13 6.18 -15.57
CA ILE A 167 1.14 6.32 -14.85
C ILE A 167 1.49 7.80 -14.73
N VAL A 168 1.67 8.28 -13.51
CA VAL A 168 2.03 9.67 -13.19
C VAL A 168 3.42 9.71 -12.57
N LYS A 169 4.33 10.46 -13.17
CA LYS A 169 5.64 10.74 -12.58
C LYS A 169 5.51 11.85 -11.56
N TYR A 170 5.64 11.50 -10.27
CA TYR A 170 5.46 12.43 -9.15
C TYR A 170 6.29 13.70 -9.30
N ASP A 171 7.59 13.57 -9.58
CA ASP A 171 8.49 14.72 -9.66
C ASP A 171 8.11 15.67 -10.80
N LYS A 172 7.63 15.12 -11.94
CA LYS A 172 7.12 15.95 -13.05
C LYS A 172 5.80 16.63 -12.70
N MET A 173 4.92 15.92 -12.00
CA MET A 173 3.66 16.49 -11.55
C MET A 173 3.90 17.67 -10.61
N MET A 174 4.83 17.54 -9.66
CA MET A 174 5.14 18.60 -8.70
C MET A 174 5.76 19.83 -9.36
N LEU A 175 6.54 19.65 -10.43
CA LEU A 175 7.14 20.77 -11.18
C LEU A 175 6.12 21.52 -12.04
N ASN A 176 5.04 20.89 -12.44
CA ASN A 176 4.05 21.45 -13.36
C ASN A 176 2.65 21.55 -12.73
N PHE A 177 2.57 21.59 -11.40
CA PHE A 177 1.28 21.59 -10.70
C PHE A 177 0.44 22.85 -10.94
N GLU A 178 1.04 23.93 -11.38
CA GLU A 178 0.38 25.20 -11.70
C GLU A 178 0.13 25.40 -13.21
N GLY A 179 0.39 24.37 -14.06
CA GLY A 179 0.29 24.43 -15.51
C GLY A 179 -0.92 23.76 -16.10
#